data_1a74ddef39635d904a6eab26c1e1b90b
#
_entry.id   1a74ddef39635d904a6eab26c1e1b90b
#
_cell.length_a   1.000
_cell.length_b   1.000
_cell.length_c   1.000
_cell.angle_alpha   90.00
_cell.angle_beta   90.00
_cell.angle_gamma   90.00
#
_symmetry.space_group_name_H-M   'P 1'
#
loop_
_entity.id
_entity.type
_entity.pdbx_description
1 polymer ?
#
loop_
_entity_poly.entity_id
_entity_poly.type
_entity_poly.pdbx_seq_one_letter_code
_entity_poly.pdbx_strand_id
1 'polypeptide(L)'
;MWRIFISRRFAVSLLVLMLGLLILAILLPNPSILSPEEIRTIKEQRPYLFKITEILGIQGLTASPFFFVLPFLIFISTAICTWTRLQSRLKSGGAEIEGRVFKAAKEVTVKGEAKIVRSRFLKAFSSPLWSVQENIKEEIPILIAHRGRFGFWGSMLFHLGLLTVLLATIVTGLTLFTGEMLLTEGYPIPLKEEGFLKVWRRPFFGMKLPDEAITLEEFKRVFKDNKYPIDYIATVRVGEKDGFSFLKDIRVNDPLKYQGLQYNIDRYGFAPSFVIKGKDGKVLFDGDINLVLVGGQEDSFQIPDTDIGITVRFYPDFVMTKDGPRTRSDILNNPVFSIKVTREGIVMKQGFLYMGQEAEMTDIMITYTGIKYWVHILVARDWGAPVLFIGLVFLVIGLIARLLFYEKGLNVVINAEGENCIVKVSGYTKYFPAFFEREIKKIIEEVTK
;
A
#
# COMPACT_ATOMS: atom_id res chain seq x y z
N MET A 1 27.38 -10.22 -22.53
CA MET A 1 26.58 -9.88 -21.38
C MET A 1 25.40 -8.94 -21.69
N TRP A 2 25.58 -7.80 -22.37
CA TRP A 2 24.49 -6.83 -22.69
C TRP A 2 23.27 -7.44 -23.41
N ARG A 3 23.47 -8.41 -24.33
CA ARG A 3 22.35 -9.05 -25.07
C ARG A 3 21.37 -9.81 -24.20
N ILE A 4 21.78 -10.27 -23.00
CA ILE A 4 20.90 -10.97 -22.07
C ILE A 4 19.90 -9.98 -21.45
N PHE A 5 20.36 -8.80 -21.04
CA PHE A 5 19.50 -7.76 -20.44
C PHE A 5 18.50 -7.16 -21.43
N ILE A 6 18.76 -7.21 -22.74
CA ILE A 6 17.83 -6.77 -23.79
C ILE A 6 16.77 -7.83 -24.08
N SER A 7 16.98 -9.08 -23.63
CA SER A 7 16.09 -10.19 -23.92
C SER A 7 14.76 -10.08 -23.16
N ARG A 8 13.63 -10.05 -23.88
CA ARG A 8 12.30 -10.11 -23.27
C ARG A 8 12.10 -11.35 -22.39
N ARG A 9 12.69 -12.49 -22.78
CA ARG A 9 12.62 -13.74 -22.01
C ARG A 9 13.29 -13.58 -20.66
N PHE A 10 14.44 -12.93 -20.60
CA PHE A 10 15.16 -12.66 -19.35
C PHE A 10 14.34 -11.76 -18.40
N ALA A 11 13.80 -10.64 -18.91
CA ALA A 11 12.96 -9.75 -18.11
C ALA A 11 11.71 -10.47 -17.56
N VAL A 12 11.04 -11.28 -18.40
CA VAL A 12 9.87 -12.07 -17.97
C VAL A 12 10.27 -13.13 -16.94
N SER A 13 11.41 -13.81 -17.10
CA SER A 13 11.90 -14.79 -16.11
C SER A 13 12.17 -14.15 -14.76
N LEU A 14 12.75 -12.95 -14.73
CA LEU A 14 12.97 -12.20 -13.49
C LEU A 14 11.65 -11.80 -12.81
N LEU A 15 10.65 -11.37 -13.59
CA LEU A 15 9.32 -11.03 -13.07
C LEU A 15 8.60 -12.27 -12.51
N VAL A 16 8.66 -13.40 -13.18
CA VAL A 16 8.08 -14.67 -12.70
C VAL A 16 8.79 -15.13 -11.44
N LEU A 17 10.10 -15.03 -11.38
CA LEU A 17 10.88 -15.34 -10.17
C LEU A 17 10.49 -14.44 -9.00
N MET A 18 10.38 -13.14 -9.24
CA MET A 18 9.96 -12.17 -8.23
C MET A 18 8.53 -12.46 -7.71
N LEU A 19 7.60 -12.75 -8.62
CA LEU A 19 6.24 -13.13 -8.25
C LEU A 19 6.22 -14.41 -7.43
N GLY A 20 6.99 -15.43 -7.81
CA GLY A 20 7.13 -16.67 -7.06
C GLY A 20 7.67 -16.44 -5.65
N LEU A 21 8.70 -15.59 -5.50
CA LEU A 21 9.24 -15.23 -4.18
C LEU A 21 8.24 -14.44 -3.32
N LEU A 22 7.46 -13.54 -3.93
CA LEU A 22 6.41 -12.80 -3.20
C LEU A 22 5.29 -13.74 -2.73
N ILE A 23 4.84 -14.66 -3.58
CA ILE A 23 3.85 -15.68 -3.20
C ILE A 23 4.40 -16.54 -2.06
N LEU A 24 5.65 -16.97 -2.17
CA LEU A 24 6.31 -17.76 -1.13
C LEU A 24 6.40 -16.98 0.20
N ALA A 25 6.73 -15.69 0.15
CA ALA A 25 6.81 -14.83 1.33
C ALA A 25 5.44 -14.63 2.03
N ILE A 26 4.34 -14.69 1.27
CA ILE A 26 2.97 -14.59 1.83
C ILE A 26 2.54 -15.94 2.44
N LEU A 27 2.91 -17.05 1.81
CA LEU A 27 2.50 -18.38 2.24
C LEU A 27 3.30 -18.90 3.44
N LEU A 28 4.52 -18.40 3.64
CA LEU A 28 5.38 -18.85 4.72
C LEU A 28 5.15 -18.01 5.99
N PRO A 29 5.22 -18.63 7.18
CA PRO A 29 5.06 -17.91 8.43
C PRO A 29 6.16 -16.85 8.59
N ASN A 30 5.75 -15.62 8.86
CA ASN A 30 6.67 -14.52 9.11
C ASN A 30 6.77 -14.22 10.61
N PRO A 31 7.87 -14.61 11.28
CA PRO A 31 8.06 -14.42 12.71
C PRO A 31 8.03 -12.94 13.16
N SER A 32 8.20 -12.00 12.23
CA SER A 32 8.12 -10.57 12.57
C SER A 32 6.68 -10.07 12.81
N ILE A 33 5.68 -10.86 12.40
CA ILE A 33 4.25 -10.51 12.49
C ILE A 33 3.53 -11.39 13.53
N LEU A 34 4.05 -12.61 13.75
CA LEU A 34 3.44 -13.60 14.63
C LEU A 34 3.82 -13.37 16.10
N SER A 35 2.90 -13.70 17.00
CA SER A 35 3.18 -13.73 18.43
C SER A 35 4.15 -14.85 18.81
N PRO A 36 4.85 -14.77 19.96
CA PRO A 36 5.74 -15.84 20.43
C PRO A 36 5.05 -17.20 20.57
N GLU A 37 3.78 -17.22 20.95
CA GLU A 37 2.98 -18.44 21.08
C GLU A 37 2.64 -19.06 19.73
N GLU A 38 2.26 -18.25 18.74
CA GLU A 38 2.00 -18.71 17.37
C GLU A 38 3.27 -19.27 16.73
N ILE A 39 4.41 -18.61 16.93
CA ILE A 39 5.72 -19.10 16.47
C ILE A 39 6.01 -20.48 17.08
N ARG A 40 5.80 -20.65 18.38
CA ARG A 40 6.00 -21.90 19.07
C ARG A 40 5.08 -23.01 18.52
N THR A 41 3.80 -22.70 18.35
CA THR A 41 2.79 -23.60 17.79
C THR A 41 3.15 -24.06 16.37
N ILE A 42 3.57 -23.12 15.50
CA ILE A 42 3.98 -23.43 14.12
C ILE A 42 5.27 -24.27 14.12
N LYS A 43 6.22 -23.98 15.03
CA LYS A 43 7.46 -24.73 15.17
C LYS A 43 7.21 -26.19 15.59
N GLU A 44 6.24 -26.40 16.47
CA GLU A 44 5.83 -27.74 16.94
C GLU A 44 5.01 -28.49 15.88
N GLN A 45 4.06 -27.84 15.23
CA GLN A 45 3.14 -28.49 14.28
C GLN A 45 3.73 -28.65 12.87
N ARG A 46 4.62 -27.74 12.43
CA ARG A 46 5.17 -27.70 11.06
C ARG A 46 6.67 -27.39 11.05
N PRO A 47 7.52 -28.22 11.68
CA PRO A 47 8.95 -27.93 11.84
C PRO A 47 9.70 -27.78 10.51
N TYR A 48 9.31 -28.50 9.46
CA TYR A 48 9.93 -28.39 8.13
C TYR A 48 9.66 -27.04 7.47
N LEU A 49 8.43 -26.51 7.58
CA LEU A 49 8.12 -25.18 7.05
C LEU A 49 8.91 -24.09 7.77
N PHE A 50 9.02 -24.18 9.09
CA PHE A 50 9.80 -23.22 9.86
C PHE A 50 11.29 -23.28 9.49
N LYS A 51 11.85 -24.46 9.32
CA LYS A 51 13.24 -24.66 8.91
C LYS A 51 13.51 -24.12 7.48
N ILE A 52 12.55 -24.26 6.56
CA ILE A 52 12.63 -23.68 5.21
C ILE A 52 12.66 -22.14 5.30
N THR A 53 11.81 -21.52 6.13
CA THR A 53 11.81 -20.07 6.33
C THR A 53 13.12 -19.57 6.89
N GLU A 54 13.73 -20.33 7.79
CA GLU A 54 15.03 -19.99 8.40
C GLU A 54 16.19 -20.12 7.40
N ILE A 55 16.27 -21.21 6.64
CA ILE A 55 17.32 -21.48 5.64
C ILE A 55 17.25 -20.44 4.50
N LEU A 56 16.05 -20.10 4.02
CA LEU A 56 15.84 -19.15 2.94
C LEU A 56 15.95 -17.68 3.39
N GLY A 57 16.10 -17.43 4.70
CA GLY A 57 16.12 -16.08 5.26
C GLY A 57 14.82 -15.31 5.04
N ILE A 58 13.69 -16.04 4.82
CA ILE A 58 12.38 -15.45 4.50
C ILE A 58 11.78 -14.74 5.71
N GLN A 59 12.29 -14.99 6.92
CA GLN A 59 11.89 -14.30 8.16
C GLN A 59 12.01 -12.76 8.11
N GLY A 60 12.58 -12.24 7.04
CA GLY A 60 12.70 -10.83 6.71
C GLY A 60 12.98 -10.65 5.22
N LEU A 61 12.38 -11.50 4.35
CA LEU A 61 12.67 -11.49 2.91
C LEU A 61 12.57 -10.09 2.31
N THR A 62 11.54 -9.33 2.70
CA THR A 62 11.34 -7.94 2.28
C THR A 62 12.37 -6.96 2.89
N ALA A 63 13.06 -7.36 3.96
CA ALA A 63 14.14 -6.61 4.59
C ALA A 63 15.53 -7.13 4.18
N SER A 64 15.60 -8.28 3.52
CA SER A 64 16.85 -8.90 3.08
C SER A 64 17.49 -8.11 1.95
N PRO A 65 18.83 -7.88 1.95
CA PRO A 65 19.53 -7.30 0.81
C PRO A 65 19.29 -8.04 -0.52
N PHE A 66 19.11 -9.36 -0.47
CA PHE A 66 18.79 -10.17 -1.65
C PHE A 66 17.46 -9.81 -2.30
N PHE A 67 16.48 -9.37 -1.51
CA PHE A 67 15.20 -8.92 -2.06
C PHE A 67 15.36 -7.67 -2.94
N PHE A 68 16.34 -6.83 -2.70
CA PHE A 68 16.61 -5.63 -3.51
C PHE A 68 17.40 -5.92 -4.78
N VAL A 69 18.16 -7.01 -4.84
CA VAL A 69 18.92 -7.40 -6.04
C VAL A 69 17.98 -7.68 -7.21
N LEU A 70 16.88 -8.36 -6.98
CA LEU A 70 15.95 -8.75 -8.04
C LEU A 70 15.20 -7.57 -8.67
N PRO A 71 14.55 -6.65 -7.91
CA PRO A 71 14.02 -5.40 -8.44
C PRO A 71 15.08 -4.56 -9.16
N PHE A 72 16.30 -4.53 -8.66
CA PHE A 72 17.39 -3.80 -9.29
C PHE A 72 17.78 -4.39 -10.65
N LEU A 73 17.86 -5.71 -10.78
CA LEU A 73 18.08 -6.38 -12.06
C LEU A 73 16.93 -6.16 -13.06
N ILE A 74 15.67 -6.19 -12.56
CA ILE A 74 14.49 -5.87 -13.36
C ILE A 74 14.54 -4.40 -13.82
N PHE A 75 14.93 -3.49 -12.93
CA PHE A 75 15.11 -2.08 -13.26
C PHE A 75 16.11 -1.87 -14.39
N ILE A 76 17.31 -2.45 -14.28
CA ILE A 76 18.36 -2.35 -15.29
C ILE A 76 17.88 -2.94 -16.63
N SER A 77 17.30 -4.14 -16.60
CA SER A 77 16.80 -4.80 -17.81
C SER A 77 15.72 -3.96 -18.50
N THR A 78 14.76 -3.43 -17.73
CA THR A 78 13.68 -2.59 -18.24
C THR A 78 14.21 -1.26 -18.77
N ALA A 79 15.16 -0.63 -18.09
CA ALA A 79 15.78 0.62 -18.52
C ALA A 79 16.52 0.46 -19.86
N ILE A 80 17.33 -0.59 -19.99
CA ILE A 80 18.07 -0.89 -21.23
C ILE A 80 17.10 -1.20 -22.38
N CYS A 81 16.07 -2.02 -22.15
CA CYS A 81 15.05 -2.32 -23.15
C CYS A 81 14.30 -1.08 -23.61
N THR A 82 13.95 -0.19 -22.66
CA THR A 82 13.22 1.05 -22.95
C THR A 82 14.11 2.00 -23.76
N TRP A 83 15.36 2.15 -23.36
CA TRP A 83 16.34 3.00 -24.04
C TRP A 83 16.63 2.53 -25.47
N THR A 84 16.92 1.25 -25.66
CA THR A 84 17.18 0.70 -27.01
C THR A 84 15.99 0.85 -27.94
N ARG A 85 14.77 0.69 -27.41
CA ARG A 85 13.53 0.88 -28.15
C ARG A 85 13.29 2.36 -28.51
N LEU A 86 13.60 3.29 -27.61
CA LEU A 86 13.54 4.73 -27.87
C LEU A 86 14.53 5.13 -28.94
N GLN A 87 15.79 4.69 -28.82
CA GLN A 87 16.82 4.95 -29.83
C GLN A 87 16.45 4.44 -31.22
N SER A 88 15.94 3.19 -31.30
CA SER A 88 15.48 2.60 -32.57
C SER A 88 14.41 3.49 -33.21
N ARG A 89 13.44 3.98 -32.42
CA ARG A 89 12.36 4.84 -32.93
C ARG A 89 12.83 6.22 -33.38
N LEU A 90 13.78 6.80 -32.67
CA LEU A 90 14.36 8.11 -33.03
C LEU A 90 15.20 8.01 -34.33
N LYS A 91 15.92 6.91 -34.52
CA LYS A 91 16.72 6.66 -35.73
C LYS A 91 15.87 6.34 -36.96
N SER A 92 14.77 5.60 -36.80
CA SER A 92 13.90 5.20 -37.92
C SER A 92 12.97 6.32 -38.43
N GLY A 93 12.95 7.50 -37.80
CA GLY A 93 12.14 8.63 -38.25
C GLY A 93 10.63 8.36 -38.41
N GLY A 94 10.16 7.18 -37.97
CA GLY A 94 8.77 6.73 -38.15
C GLY A 94 8.53 5.85 -39.39
N ALA A 95 9.55 5.55 -40.17
CA ALA A 95 9.48 4.83 -41.46
C ALA A 95 9.29 3.29 -41.38
N GLU A 96 8.85 2.77 -40.24
CA GLU A 96 8.65 1.31 -40.03
C GLU A 96 7.41 0.70 -40.76
N ILE A 97 6.86 1.39 -41.76
CA ILE A 97 5.64 0.93 -42.46
C ILE A 97 5.95 0.12 -43.70
N GLU A 98 7.12 0.32 -44.31
CA GLU A 98 7.61 -0.50 -45.43
C GLU A 98 7.94 -1.92 -44.99
N GLY A 99 7.01 -2.84 -45.26
CA GLY A 99 7.20 -4.30 -45.00
C GLY A 99 6.13 -4.91 -44.07
N ARG A 100 5.16 -4.17 -43.61
CA ARG A 100 4.04 -4.77 -42.84
C ARG A 100 3.02 -5.43 -43.77
N VAL A 101 2.70 -6.69 -43.48
CA VAL A 101 1.68 -7.44 -44.22
C VAL A 101 0.30 -6.89 -43.88
N PHE A 102 -0.37 -6.26 -44.83
CA PHE A 102 -1.75 -5.85 -44.73
C PHE A 102 -2.67 -7.09 -44.87
N LYS A 103 -3.38 -7.46 -43.84
CA LYS A 103 -4.09 -8.74 -43.74
C LYS A 103 -5.52 -8.76 -44.28
N ALA A 104 -6.17 -7.61 -44.45
CA ALA A 104 -7.56 -7.54 -44.95
C ALA A 104 -7.56 -6.67 -46.19
N ALA A 105 -7.85 -7.26 -47.34
CA ALA A 105 -8.07 -6.52 -48.57
C ALA A 105 -9.55 -6.56 -48.93
N LYS A 106 -10.16 -5.38 -49.11
CA LYS A 106 -11.51 -5.21 -49.71
C LYS A 106 -11.34 -4.48 -51.02
N GLU A 107 -12.02 -4.96 -52.05
CA GLU A 107 -12.06 -4.35 -53.37
C GLU A 107 -13.45 -3.75 -53.55
N VAL A 108 -13.51 -2.48 -53.94
CA VAL A 108 -14.78 -1.73 -54.14
C VAL A 108 -14.69 -0.90 -55.38
N THR A 109 -15.72 -0.92 -56.19
CA THR A 109 -15.82 -0.05 -57.34
C THR A 109 -16.45 1.29 -56.94
N VAL A 110 -15.76 2.39 -57.23
CA VAL A 110 -16.18 3.76 -56.90
C VAL A 110 -16.36 4.54 -58.20
N LYS A 111 -17.49 5.24 -58.36
CA LYS A 111 -17.76 6.07 -59.56
C LYS A 111 -16.92 7.37 -59.48
N GLY A 112 -16.29 7.71 -60.57
CA GLY A 112 -15.57 8.96 -60.78
C GLY A 112 -14.11 8.79 -61.15
N GLU A 113 -13.50 9.86 -61.60
CA GLU A 113 -12.06 9.88 -61.96
C GLU A 113 -11.17 9.62 -60.77
N ALA A 114 -9.99 9.00 -61.00
CA ALA A 114 -9.03 8.65 -59.95
C ALA A 114 -8.59 9.87 -59.07
N LYS A 115 -8.52 11.07 -59.65
CA LYS A 115 -8.24 12.31 -58.92
C LYS A 115 -9.33 12.67 -57.90
N ILE A 116 -10.60 12.49 -58.28
CA ILE A 116 -11.74 12.77 -57.41
C ILE A 116 -11.84 11.74 -56.28
N VAL A 117 -11.71 10.46 -56.60
CA VAL A 117 -11.70 9.37 -55.61
C VAL A 117 -10.55 9.53 -54.61
N ARG A 118 -9.35 9.87 -55.10
CA ARG A 118 -8.20 10.20 -54.26
C ARG A 118 -8.49 11.37 -53.30
N SER A 119 -9.10 12.45 -53.78
CA SER A 119 -9.40 13.60 -52.94
C SER A 119 -10.43 13.27 -51.84
N ARG A 120 -11.39 12.38 -52.09
CA ARG A 120 -12.34 11.88 -51.09
C ARG A 120 -11.65 11.08 -50.00
N PHE A 121 -10.68 10.19 -50.33
CA PHE A 121 -9.89 9.48 -49.34
C PHE A 121 -9.00 10.42 -48.52
N LEU A 122 -8.34 11.40 -49.13
CA LEU A 122 -7.58 12.41 -48.40
C LEU A 122 -8.44 13.21 -47.41
N LYS A 123 -9.68 13.53 -47.83
CA LYS A 123 -10.66 14.18 -46.93
C LYS A 123 -11.10 13.26 -45.78
N ALA A 124 -11.30 11.97 -46.01
CA ALA A 124 -11.62 10.99 -44.97
C ALA A 124 -10.47 10.82 -43.95
N PHE A 125 -9.22 11.05 -44.39
CA PHE A 125 -8.01 11.03 -43.54
C PHE A 125 -7.58 12.42 -43.04
N SER A 126 -8.42 13.45 -43.16
CA SER A 126 -8.07 14.83 -42.76
C SER A 126 -7.91 15.04 -41.24
N SER A 127 -8.37 14.09 -40.42
CA SER A 127 -8.17 14.18 -38.97
C SER A 127 -6.67 14.23 -38.62
N PRO A 128 -6.24 15.10 -37.68
CA PRO A 128 -4.83 15.26 -37.28
C PRO A 128 -4.22 13.99 -36.67
N LEU A 129 -5.04 13.01 -36.37
CA LEU A 129 -4.61 11.71 -35.89
C LEU A 129 -4.10 10.79 -37.01
N TRP A 130 -4.45 11.04 -38.28
CA TRP A 130 -3.96 10.32 -39.42
C TRP A 130 -2.75 11.01 -40.02
N SER A 131 -1.76 10.24 -40.41
CA SER A 131 -0.62 10.68 -41.24
C SER A 131 -0.72 9.94 -42.57
N VAL A 132 -0.82 10.67 -43.66
CA VAL A 132 -0.98 10.11 -45.01
C VAL A 132 0.32 10.35 -45.76
N GLN A 133 0.83 9.29 -46.35
CA GLN A 133 1.92 9.32 -47.32
C GLN A 133 1.36 8.92 -48.68
N GLU A 134 1.68 9.71 -49.71
CA GLU A 134 1.32 9.40 -51.06
C GLU A 134 2.53 8.83 -51.80
N ASN A 135 2.31 7.76 -52.53
CA ASN A 135 3.29 7.18 -53.40
C ASN A 135 2.64 6.92 -54.77
N ILE A 136 3.37 7.11 -55.85
CA ILE A 136 2.92 6.80 -57.20
C ILE A 136 3.82 5.69 -57.69
N LYS A 137 3.24 4.52 -57.97
CA LYS A 137 3.99 3.38 -58.51
C LYS A 137 3.34 2.99 -59.84
N GLU A 138 4.10 3.05 -60.94
CA GLU A 138 3.60 2.73 -62.28
C GLU A 138 2.32 3.49 -62.67
N GLU A 139 2.27 4.82 -62.40
CA GLU A 139 1.11 5.71 -62.61
C GLU A 139 -0.09 5.42 -61.70
N ILE A 140 -0.05 4.43 -60.81
CA ILE A 140 -1.11 4.07 -59.87
C ILE A 140 -0.89 4.86 -58.56
N PRO A 141 -1.85 5.68 -58.13
CA PRO A 141 -1.80 6.37 -56.84
C PRO A 141 -2.02 5.39 -55.67
N ILE A 142 -1.06 5.36 -54.76
CA ILE A 142 -1.09 4.58 -53.53
C ILE A 142 -1.13 5.54 -52.35
N LEU A 143 -2.16 5.48 -51.53
CA LEU A 143 -2.28 6.24 -50.29
C LEU A 143 -1.99 5.31 -49.12
N ILE A 144 -0.96 5.64 -48.33
CA ILE A 144 -0.64 4.95 -47.11
C ILE A 144 -1.02 5.86 -45.93
N ALA A 145 -2.12 5.56 -45.30
CA ALA A 145 -2.60 6.27 -44.12
C ALA A 145 -2.27 5.48 -42.86
N HIS A 146 -1.68 6.11 -41.87
CA HIS A 146 -1.39 5.48 -40.61
C HIS A 146 -1.78 6.35 -39.42
N ARG A 147 -2.17 5.71 -38.34
CA ARG A 147 -2.59 6.33 -37.08
C ARG A 147 -1.98 5.58 -35.90
N GLY A 148 -1.84 6.26 -34.75
CA GLY A 148 -1.41 5.63 -33.51
C GLY A 148 0.02 5.98 -33.08
N ARG A 149 0.60 7.05 -33.59
CA ARG A 149 1.91 7.58 -33.17
C ARG A 149 2.00 7.79 -31.66
N PHE A 150 0.92 8.27 -31.04
CA PHE A 150 0.84 8.47 -29.58
C PHE A 150 0.87 7.19 -28.78
N GLY A 151 0.46 6.04 -29.33
CA GLY A 151 0.54 4.75 -28.67
C GLY A 151 1.97 4.30 -28.36
N PHE A 152 2.94 4.75 -29.16
CA PHE A 152 4.36 4.53 -28.85
C PHE A 152 4.75 5.30 -27.58
N TRP A 153 4.38 6.58 -27.47
CA TRP A 153 4.65 7.40 -26.30
C TRP A 153 3.91 6.90 -25.06
N GLY A 154 2.66 6.41 -25.22
CA GLY A 154 1.95 5.72 -24.15
C GLY A 154 2.72 4.49 -23.65
N SER A 155 3.31 3.70 -24.56
CA SER A 155 4.18 2.59 -24.19
C SER A 155 5.46 3.05 -23.47
N MET A 156 6.05 4.16 -23.88
CA MET A 156 7.24 4.73 -23.21
C MET A 156 6.88 5.23 -21.81
N LEU A 157 5.75 5.92 -21.66
CA LEU A 157 5.27 6.41 -20.38
C LEU A 157 4.95 5.25 -19.42
N PHE A 158 4.35 4.15 -19.93
CA PHE A 158 4.12 2.94 -19.14
C PHE A 158 5.45 2.35 -18.61
N HIS A 159 6.47 2.23 -19.47
CA HIS A 159 7.77 1.72 -19.03
C HIS A 159 8.48 2.69 -18.06
N LEU A 160 8.32 4.00 -18.26
CA LEU A 160 8.82 5.01 -17.31
C LEU A 160 8.12 4.85 -15.96
N GLY A 161 6.80 4.65 -15.97
CA GLY A 161 6.03 4.36 -14.74
C GLY A 161 6.55 3.11 -14.03
N LEU A 162 6.81 2.04 -14.77
CA LEU A 162 7.37 0.81 -14.20
C LEU A 162 8.76 1.05 -13.58
N LEU A 163 9.63 1.79 -14.27
CA LEU A 163 10.93 2.17 -13.74
C LEU A 163 10.81 3.04 -12.48
N THR A 164 9.85 3.97 -12.46
CA THR A 164 9.60 4.82 -11.28
C THR A 164 9.09 3.99 -10.10
N VAL A 165 8.21 2.99 -10.32
CA VAL A 165 7.76 2.06 -9.27
C VAL A 165 8.92 1.24 -8.73
N LEU A 166 9.78 0.70 -9.60
CA LEU A 166 10.97 -0.04 -9.16
C LEU A 166 11.95 0.86 -8.41
N LEU A 167 12.13 2.11 -8.84
CA LEU A 167 12.92 3.10 -8.11
C LEU A 167 12.32 3.40 -6.74
N ALA A 168 10.99 3.52 -6.65
CA ALA A 168 10.30 3.74 -5.39
C ALA A 168 10.59 2.61 -4.37
N THR A 169 10.59 1.34 -4.79
CA THR A 169 10.93 0.23 -3.90
C THR A 169 12.38 0.31 -3.39
N ILE A 170 13.31 0.76 -4.22
CA ILE A 170 14.71 0.98 -3.81
C ILE A 170 14.77 2.15 -2.80
N VAL A 171 14.12 3.26 -3.09
CA VAL A 171 14.07 4.43 -2.19
C VAL A 171 13.46 4.05 -0.85
N THR A 172 12.30 3.37 -0.83
CA THR A 172 11.70 2.82 0.40
C THR A 172 12.70 1.94 1.15
N GLY A 173 13.35 1.02 0.47
CA GLY A 173 14.32 0.12 1.09
C GLY A 173 15.47 0.84 1.80
N LEU A 174 15.92 1.97 1.26
CA LEU A 174 17.03 2.75 1.78
C LEU A 174 16.60 3.79 2.83
N THR A 175 15.34 4.26 2.79
CA THR A 175 14.91 5.44 3.57
C THR A 175 13.81 5.14 4.58
N LEU A 176 13.21 3.96 4.55
CA LEU A 176 12.10 3.61 5.43
C LEU A 176 12.55 3.59 6.90
N PHE A 177 11.85 4.38 7.70
CA PHE A 177 11.84 4.28 9.15
C PHE A 177 10.49 3.76 9.60
N THR A 178 10.46 2.79 10.50
CA THR A 178 9.25 2.34 11.19
C THR A 178 9.55 1.99 12.63
N GLY A 179 8.70 2.47 13.52
CA GLY A 179 8.77 2.19 14.95
C GLY A 179 7.40 2.30 15.61
N GLU A 180 7.33 1.92 16.85
CA GLU A 180 6.10 1.95 17.65
C GLU A 180 6.35 2.62 19.00
N MET A 181 5.38 3.40 19.45
CA MET A 181 5.39 4.09 20.72
C MET A 181 4.11 3.79 21.49
N LEU A 182 4.19 3.80 22.79
CA LEU A 182 3.04 3.69 23.68
C LEU A 182 2.89 5.00 24.44
N LEU A 183 1.80 5.71 24.22
CA LEU A 183 1.48 6.95 24.90
C LEU A 183 0.39 6.70 25.92
N THR A 184 0.64 6.97 27.18
CA THR A 184 -0.36 6.97 28.27
C THR A 184 -0.73 8.41 28.60
N GLU A 185 -2.01 8.68 28.85
CA GLU A 185 -2.49 10.02 29.15
C GLU A 185 -1.71 10.70 30.29
N GLY A 186 -1.22 11.91 30.01
CA GLY A 186 -0.48 12.74 30.95
C GLY A 186 1.03 12.46 31.04
N TYR A 187 1.57 11.42 30.38
CA TYR A 187 2.97 11.09 30.43
C TYR A 187 3.71 11.54 29.17
N PRO A 188 4.72 12.42 29.30
CA PRO A 188 5.55 12.82 28.16
C PRO A 188 6.50 11.70 27.77
N ILE A 189 6.53 11.36 26.49
CA ILE A 189 7.43 10.36 25.89
C ILE A 189 8.36 11.08 24.93
N PRO A 190 9.70 10.92 25.05
CA PRO A 190 10.65 11.55 24.14
C PRO A 190 10.50 10.98 22.74
N LEU A 191 10.59 11.83 21.71
CA LEU A 191 10.56 11.42 20.29
C LEU A 191 11.94 10.83 19.84
N LYS A 192 12.82 10.58 20.76
CA LYS A 192 14.13 9.88 20.60
C LYS A 192 13.97 8.36 20.68
N GLU A 193 15.06 7.64 20.45
CA GLU A 193 15.06 6.17 20.49
C GLU A 193 14.51 5.58 21.78
N GLU A 194 14.76 6.22 22.90
CA GLU A 194 14.32 5.79 24.24
C GLU A 194 12.79 5.76 24.39
N GLY A 195 12.08 6.59 23.63
CA GLY A 195 10.63 6.65 23.67
C GLY A 195 9.93 5.61 22.78
N PHE A 196 10.69 4.87 21.96
CA PHE A 196 10.12 3.81 21.14
C PHE A 196 10.11 2.48 21.90
N LEU A 197 8.97 1.80 21.91
CA LEU A 197 8.89 0.41 22.40
C LEU A 197 9.75 -0.51 21.53
N LYS A 198 9.69 -0.27 20.22
CA LYS A 198 10.47 -1.02 19.23
C LYS A 198 10.67 -0.19 17.96
N VAL A 199 11.88 -0.28 17.41
CA VAL A 199 12.20 0.24 16.09
C VAL A 199 12.39 -0.95 15.16
N TRP A 200 11.48 -1.10 14.18
CA TRP A 200 11.46 -2.24 13.26
C TRP A 200 12.41 -2.05 12.08
N ARG A 201 12.51 -0.82 11.56
CA ARG A 201 13.38 -0.49 10.45
C ARG A 201 14.02 0.87 10.63
N ARG A 202 15.29 0.97 10.22
CA ARG A 202 16.06 2.21 10.19
C ARG A 202 16.54 2.51 8.79
N PRO A 203 16.57 3.78 8.37
CA PRO A 203 17.14 4.19 7.10
C PRO A 203 18.61 3.79 7.02
N PHE A 204 19.07 3.38 5.84
CA PHE A 204 20.45 2.96 5.59
C PHE A 204 21.46 4.09 5.88
N PHE A 205 21.10 5.33 5.55
CA PHE A 205 21.96 6.52 5.74
C PHE A 205 21.77 7.18 7.11
N GLY A 206 21.09 6.54 8.04
CA GLY A 206 20.73 7.12 9.32
C GLY A 206 19.60 8.16 9.24
N MET A 207 19.16 8.63 10.40
CA MET A 207 18.13 9.64 10.54
C MET A 207 18.27 10.32 11.89
N LYS A 208 18.11 11.64 11.92
CA LYS A 208 17.93 12.37 13.18
C LYS A 208 16.45 12.32 13.55
N LEU A 209 16.15 11.86 14.75
CA LEU A 209 14.82 11.93 15.34
C LEU A 209 14.62 13.31 15.99
N PRO A 210 13.37 13.75 16.18
CA PRO A 210 13.04 14.98 16.91
C PRO A 210 13.61 14.96 18.33
N ASP A 211 13.99 16.11 18.87
CA ASP A 211 14.50 16.24 20.23
C ASP A 211 13.38 16.47 21.27
N GLU A 212 12.17 16.77 20.80
CA GLU A 212 10.99 17.08 21.59
C GLU A 212 10.35 15.82 22.22
N ALA A 213 9.37 16.04 23.08
CA ALA A 213 8.51 15.00 23.62
C ALA A 213 7.10 15.08 23.01
N ILE A 214 6.39 13.95 23.04
CA ILE A 214 4.96 13.84 22.73
C ILE A 214 4.23 13.40 23.98
N THR A 215 3.11 14.06 24.29
CA THR A 215 2.25 13.73 25.44
C THR A 215 0.85 13.47 24.92
N LEU A 216 0.24 12.38 25.30
CA LEU A 216 -1.19 12.14 25.10
C LEU A 216 -1.95 12.95 26.16
N GLU A 217 -2.64 14.00 25.74
CA GLU A 217 -3.44 14.84 26.64
C GLU A 217 -4.79 14.21 26.95
N GLU A 218 -5.43 13.66 25.92
CA GLU A 218 -6.74 13.05 26.03
C GLU A 218 -6.97 12.04 24.89
N PHE A 219 -7.63 10.94 25.20
CA PHE A 219 -8.13 10.01 24.20
C PHE A 219 -9.65 9.89 24.25
N LYS A 220 -10.31 10.16 23.15
CA LYS A 220 -11.77 10.12 23.03
C LYS A 220 -12.23 9.04 22.07
N ARG A 221 -13.25 8.30 22.47
CA ARG A 221 -14.02 7.43 21.59
C ARG A 221 -15.36 8.11 21.30
N VAL A 222 -15.62 8.42 20.04
CA VAL A 222 -16.88 9.03 19.60
C VAL A 222 -17.85 7.93 19.23
N PHE A 223 -19.01 7.90 19.89
CA PHE A 223 -20.03 6.87 19.66
C PHE A 223 -21.20 7.43 18.85
N LYS A 224 -21.74 6.60 17.96
CA LYS A 224 -23.03 6.85 17.32
C LYS A 224 -24.15 6.17 18.12
N ASP A 225 -25.16 6.94 18.51
CA ASP A 225 -26.33 6.47 19.24
C ASP A 225 -25.98 5.67 20.52
N ASN A 226 -24.86 6.00 21.17
CA ASN A 226 -24.31 5.31 22.33
C ASN A 226 -24.09 3.78 22.14
N LYS A 227 -23.92 3.32 20.90
CA LYS A 227 -23.78 1.89 20.61
C LYS A 227 -22.42 1.52 20.01
N TYR A 228 -22.02 2.22 18.96
CA TYR A 228 -20.80 1.86 18.22
C TYR A 228 -19.83 3.03 18.12
N PRO A 229 -18.53 2.81 18.39
CA PRO A 229 -17.53 3.84 18.16
C PRO A 229 -17.42 4.12 16.65
N ILE A 230 -17.52 5.39 16.27
CA ILE A 230 -17.41 5.86 14.87
C ILE A 230 -16.10 6.60 14.61
N ASP A 231 -15.43 7.07 15.67
CA ASP A 231 -14.15 7.75 15.57
C ASP A 231 -13.33 7.58 16.86
N TYR A 232 -12.01 7.65 16.70
CA TYR A 232 -11.03 7.60 17.77
C TYR A 232 -10.13 8.82 17.64
N ILE A 233 -10.05 9.63 18.67
CA ILE A 233 -9.33 10.89 18.67
C ILE A 233 -8.30 10.85 19.79
N ALA A 234 -7.01 10.92 19.43
CA ALA A 234 -5.93 11.12 20.37
C ALA A 234 -5.44 12.57 20.26
N THR A 235 -5.77 13.40 21.24
CA THR A 235 -5.25 14.76 21.33
C THR A 235 -3.87 14.69 21.94
N VAL A 236 -2.86 15.02 21.16
CA VAL A 236 -1.46 14.99 21.59
C VAL A 236 -0.87 16.39 21.63
N ARG A 237 0.00 16.62 22.60
CA ARG A 237 0.88 17.78 22.65
C ARG A 237 2.27 17.35 22.18
N VAL A 238 2.86 18.11 21.25
CA VAL A 238 4.24 17.93 20.82
C VAL A 238 5.05 19.16 21.24
N GLY A 239 6.17 18.94 21.90
CA GLY A 239 7.01 19.99 22.45
C GLY A 239 7.19 19.88 23.95
N GLU A 240 7.80 20.89 24.58
CA GLU A 240 7.99 20.97 26.03
C GLU A 240 6.77 21.58 26.70
N LYS A 241 6.46 21.15 27.91
CA LYS A 241 5.28 21.63 28.66
C LYS A 241 5.33 23.13 28.93
N ASP A 242 6.49 23.66 29.23
CA ASP A 242 6.73 25.08 29.56
C ASP A 242 7.47 25.84 28.45
N GLY A 243 7.64 25.22 27.25
CA GLY A 243 8.27 25.77 26.08
C GLY A 243 7.32 25.88 24.87
N PHE A 244 7.92 25.93 23.67
CA PHE A 244 7.11 25.88 22.45
C PHE A 244 6.46 24.51 22.31
N SER A 245 5.14 24.49 22.27
CA SER A 245 4.36 23.27 22.07
C SER A 245 3.09 23.57 21.27
N PHE A 246 2.57 22.56 20.59
CA PHE A 246 1.29 22.65 19.89
C PHE A 246 0.46 21.40 20.16
N LEU A 247 -0.86 21.55 20.05
CA LEU A 247 -1.82 20.46 20.15
C LEU A 247 -2.26 20.01 18.76
N LYS A 248 -2.41 18.69 18.59
CA LYS A 248 -2.96 18.08 17.37
C LYS A 248 -3.81 16.87 17.72
N ASP A 249 -4.99 16.83 17.14
CA ASP A 249 -5.81 15.61 17.15
C ASP A 249 -5.29 14.63 16.10
N ILE A 250 -4.97 13.43 16.52
CA ILE A 250 -4.67 12.30 15.65
C ILE A 250 -5.94 11.46 15.54
N ARG A 251 -6.33 11.13 14.30
CA ARG A 251 -7.47 10.24 13.99
C ARG A 251 -7.02 9.11 13.08
N VAL A 252 -7.85 8.07 12.93
CA VAL A 252 -7.52 6.89 12.12
C VAL A 252 -7.04 7.27 10.71
N ASN A 253 -7.68 8.27 10.06
CA ASN A 253 -7.33 8.71 8.71
C ASN A 253 -6.70 10.13 8.64
N ASP A 254 -6.42 10.74 9.80
CA ASP A 254 -5.73 12.04 9.90
C ASP A 254 -4.58 11.95 10.91
N PRO A 255 -3.43 11.40 10.48
CA PRO A 255 -2.26 11.25 11.34
C PRO A 255 -1.58 12.59 11.63
N LEU A 256 -0.82 12.63 12.72
CA LEU A 256 0.14 13.71 12.94
C LEU A 256 1.31 13.53 11.98
N LYS A 257 1.65 14.60 11.25
CA LYS A 257 2.89 14.70 10.45
C LYS A 257 3.80 15.73 11.11
N TYR A 258 4.94 15.26 11.61
CA TYR A 258 5.90 16.11 12.30
C TYR A 258 7.33 15.75 11.95
N GLN A 259 8.14 16.71 11.52
CA GLN A 259 9.54 16.56 11.09
C GLN A 259 9.75 15.40 10.10
N GLY A 260 8.81 15.23 9.15
CA GLY A 260 8.87 14.18 8.12
C GLY A 260 8.48 12.79 8.60
N LEU A 261 8.13 12.63 9.86
CA LEU A 261 7.54 11.42 10.44
C LEU A 261 6.02 11.52 10.45
N GLN A 262 5.35 10.39 10.29
CA GLN A 262 3.91 10.24 10.38
C GLN A 262 3.57 9.34 11.56
N TYR A 263 2.70 9.82 12.44
CA TYR A 263 2.26 9.16 13.67
C TYR A 263 0.81 8.74 13.50
N ASN A 264 0.55 7.44 13.50
CA ASN A 264 -0.77 6.85 13.26
C ASN A 264 -1.24 6.10 14.51
N ILE A 265 -2.52 6.23 14.85
CA ILE A 265 -3.14 5.37 15.87
C ILE A 265 -3.24 3.95 15.30
N ASP A 266 -2.74 2.97 16.04
CA ASP A 266 -2.88 1.55 15.71
C ASP A 266 -3.96 0.90 16.60
N ARG A 267 -3.79 1.02 17.92
CA ARG A 267 -4.69 0.46 18.92
C ARG A 267 -4.66 1.30 20.19
N TYR A 268 -5.61 1.04 21.05
CA TYR A 268 -5.72 1.69 22.36
C TYR A 268 -6.07 0.66 23.44
N GLY A 269 -5.92 1.06 24.68
CA GLY A 269 -6.34 0.29 25.83
C GLY A 269 -6.56 1.18 27.04
N PHE A 270 -6.75 0.54 28.18
CA PHE A 270 -7.03 1.21 29.44
C PHE A 270 -5.80 1.17 30.34
N ALA A 271 -5.59 2.27 31.04
CA ALA A 271 -4.55 2.43 32.06
C ALA A 271 -5.21 2.77 33.39
N PRO A 272 -5.79 1.79 34.12
CA PRO A 272 -6.34 2.04 35.44
C PRO A 272 -5.25 2.45 36.42
N SER A 273 -5.59 3.39 37.28
CA SER A 273 -4.77 3.86 38.39
C SER A 273 -5.09 3.04 39.63
N PHE A 274 -4.10 2.35 40.15
CA PHE A 274 -4.22 1.57 41.39
C PHE A 274 -3.31 2.08 42.47
N VAL A 275 -3.80 2.07 43.69
CA VAL A 275 -3.00 2.18 44.92
C VAL A 275 -3.07 0.83 45.63
N ILE A 276 -1.95 0.17 45.83
CA ILE A 276 -1.87 -1.14 46.47
C ILE A 276 -0.98 -1.00 47.71
N LYS A 277 -1.53 -1.38 48.88
CA LYS A 277 -0.83 -1.33 50.16
C LYS A 277 -0.77 -2.73 50.79
N GLY A 278 0.30 -2.99 51.50
CA GLY A 278 0.40 -4.16 52.36
C GLY A 278 -0.45 -3.99 53.65
N LYS A 279 -0.62 -5.07 54.43
CA LYS A 279 -1.32 -5.02 55.74
C LYS A 279 -0.66 -4.07 56.74
N ASP A 280 0.60 -3.82 56.61
CA ASP A 280 1.38 -2.87 57.42
C ASP A 280 1.14 -1.41 57.02
N GLY A 281 0.29 -1.16 56.00
CA GLY A 281 0.01 0.15 55.45
C GLY A 281 1.07 0.68 54.48
N LYS A 282 2.15 -0.08 54.22
CA LYS A 282 3.17 0.30 53.28
C LYS A 282 2.64 0.26 51.85
N VAL A 283 2.88 1.32 51.09
CA VAL A 283 2.54 1.38 49.66
C VAL A 283 3.46 0.47 48.88
N LEU A 284 2.90 -0.56 48.24
CA LEU A 284 3.59 -1.50 47.39
C LEU A 284 3.58 -1.06 45.92
N PHE A 285 2.49 -0.38 45.51
CA PHE A 285 2.34 0.16 44.16
C PHE A 285 1.41 1.40 44.23
N ASP A 286 1.76 2.44 43.48
CA ASP A 286 0.92 3.61 43.24
C ASP A 286 1.20 4.12 41.80
N GLY A 287 0.20 4.00 40.92
CA GLY A 287 0.35 4.43 39.54
C GLY A 287 -0.63 3.81 38.57
N ASP A 288 -0.37 4.06 37.28
CA ASP A 288 -1.17 3.60 36.16
C ASP A 288 -0.53 2.35 35.54
N ILE A 289 -1.36 1.40 35.14
CA ILE A 289 -0.91 0.15 34.51
C ILE A 289 -1.57 0.03 33.14
N ASN A 290 -0.74 0.00 32.09
CA ASN A 290 -1.20 -0.18 30.73
C ASN A 290 -1.65 -1.63 30.49
N LEU A 291 -2.96 -1.84 30.33
CA LEU A 291 -3.58 -3.15 30.19
C LEU A 291 -4.38 -3.26 28.88
N VAL A 292 -4.38 -4.46 28.30
CA VAL A 292 -5.14 -4.80 27.09
C VAL A 292 -6.49 -5.38 27.50
N LEU A 293 -7.43 -4.54 27.91
CA LEU A 293 -8.74 -4.94 28.47
C LEU A 293 -9.90 -4.74 27.48
N VAL A 294 -9.62 -4.50 26.21
CA VAL A 294 -10.63 -4.26 25.18
C VAL A 294 -11.38 -5.54 24.86
N GLY A 295 -12.71 -5.48 24.72
CA GLY A 295 -13.51 -6.65 24.38
C GLY A 295 -13.73 -7.64 25.54
N GLY A 296 -13.49 -7.23 26.81
CA GLY A 296 -13.73 -8.07 27.99
C GLY A 296 -12.67 -9.14 28.23
N GLN A 297 -11.50 -8.97 27.64
CA GLN A 297 -10.33 -9.82 27.89
C GLN A 297 -9.82 -9.64 29.33
N GLU A 298 -9.18 -10.67 29.85
CA GLU A 298 -8.41 -10.60 31.09
C GLU A 298 -6.96 -10.25 30.75
N ASP A 299 -6.35 -9.40 31.55
CA ASP A 299 -4.92 -9.12 31.51
C ASP A 299 -4.36 -9.19 32.92
N SER A 300 -3.05 -9.33 33.06
CA SER A 300 -2.41 -9.56 34.34
C SER A 300 -1.10 -8.81 34.46
N PHE A 301 -0.79 -8.39 35.70
CA PHE A 301 0.48 -7.78 36.07
C PHE A 301 0.97 -8.32 37.39
N GLN A 302 2.25 -8.18 37.64
CA GLN A 302 2.87 -8.53 38.93
C GLN A 302 3.26 -7.27 39.67
N ILE A 303 3.00 -7.25 40.97
CA ILE A 303 3.46 -6.14 41.82
C ILE A 303 4.98 -6.22 41.91
N PRO A 304 5.71 -5.13 41.58
CA PRO A 304 7.17 -5.12 41.63
C PRO A 304 7.71 -5.60 42.99
N ASP A 305 8.79 -6.35 42.95
CA ASP A 305 9.51 -6.89 44.12
C ASP A 305 8.64 -7.78 45.05
N THR A 306 7.57 -8.37 44.52
CA THR A 306 6.69 -9.29 45.25
C THR A 306 6.38 -10.56 44.44
N ASP A 307 5.84 -11.59 45.13
CA ASP A 307 5.30 -12.81 44.51
C ASP A 307 3.80 -12.71 44.17
N ILE A 308 3.25 -11.48 44.26
CA ILE A 308 1.81 -11.21 44.07
C ILE A 308 1.52 -10.85 42.61
N GLY A 309 0.74 -11.68 41.96
CA GLY A 309 0.16 -11.41 40.63
C GLY A 309 -1.28 -10.92 40.74
N ILE A 310 -1.67 -10.03 39.88
CA ILE A 310 -3.03 -9.50 39.80
C ILE A 310 -3.54 -9.70 38.40
N THR A 311 -4.63 -10.46 38.23
CA THR A 311 -5.37 -10.58 36.98
C THR A 311 -6.64 -9.75 37.06
N VAL A 312 -6.90 -8.96 36.04
CA VAL A 312 -8.04 -8.05 36.00
C VAL A 312 -8.88 -8.27 34.75
N ARG A 313 -10.19 -8.11 34.89
CA ARG A 313 -11.15 -8.00 33.79
C ARG A 313 -11.94 -6.72 33.97
N PHE A 314 -12.15 -5.99 32.91
CA PHE A 314 -12.77 -4.68 32.93
C PHE A 314 -14.21 -4.74 32.40
N TYR A 315 -15.10 -4.08 33.12
CA TYR A 315 -16.50 -3.87 32.75
C TYR A 315 -16.77 -2.36 32.68
N PRO A 316 -16.80 -1.72 31.50
CA PRO A 316 -17.02 -0.28 31.34
C PRO A 316 -18.38 0.20 31.89
N ASP A 317 -19.42 -0.61 31.76
CA ASP A 317 -20.77 -0.34 32.21
C ASP A 317 -21.35 -1.58 32.91
N PHE A 318 -20.81 -1.82 34.09
CA PHE A 318 -21.06 -3.05 34.86
C PHE A 318 -22.53 -3.24 35.23
N VAL A 319 -22.99 -4.48 35.07
CA VAL A 319 -24.28 -4.96 35.60
C VAL A 319 -24.13 -6.42 36.04
N MET A 320 -24.66 -6.72 37.22
CA MET A 320 -24.80 -8.10 37.68
C MET A 320 -26.09 -8.68 37.11
N THR A 321 -25.98 -9.78 36.36
CA THR A 321 -27.13 -10.51 35.82
C THR A 321 -27.28 -11.88 36.50
N LYS A 322 -28.35 -12.61 36.20
CA LYS A 322 -28.54 -14.01 36.72
C LYS A 322 -27.45 -14.95 36.24
N ASP A 323 -26.88 -14.67 35.05
CA ASP A 323 -25.82 -15.45 34.43
C ASP A 323 -24.39 -14.98 34.78
N GLY A 324 -24.28 -14.01 35.70
CA GLY A 324 -23.02 -13.43 36.16
C GLY A 324 -22.79 -11.97 35.72
N PRO A 325 -21.55 -11.47 35.93
CA PRO A 325 -21.18 -10.09 35.61
C PRO A 325 -21.11 -9.85 34.12
N ARG A 326 -21.68 -8.74 33.64
CA ARG A 326 -21.67 -8.32 32.23
C ARG A 326 -21.45 -6.82 32.10
N THR A 327 -21.13 -6.36 30.92
CA THR A 327 -21.18 -4.91 30.58
C THR A 327 -22.36 -4.66 29.67
N ARG A 328 -23.10 -3.53 29.90
CA ARG A 328 -24.22 -3.11 29.04
C ARG A 328 -23.75 -2.38 27.80
N SER A 329 -22.67 -1.65 27.92
CA SER A 329 -22.08 -0.87 26.82
C SER A 329 -20.57 -0.71 27.01
N ASP A 330 -19.89 -0.24 25.95
CA ASP A 330 -18.46 0.09 26.02
C ASP A 330 -18.20 1.52 26.56
N ILE A 331 -19.26 2.23 26.94
CA ILE A 331 -19.17 3.58 27.53
C ILE A 331 -18.83 3.46 29.00
N LEU A 332 -17.99 4.37 29.52
CA LEU A 332 -17.57 4.40 30.94
C LEU A 332 -18.67 4.99 31.84
N ASN A 333 -19.81 4.29 31.95
CA ASN A 333 -20.91 4.74 32.82
C ASN A 333 -20.80 4.21 34.26
N ASN A 334 -20.42 2.95 34.41
CA ASN A 334 -20.25 2.30 35.71
C ASN A 334 -19.03 1.38 35.66
N PRO A 335 -17.79 1.92 35.58
CA PRO A 335 -16.57 1.15 35.41
C PRO A 335 -16.23 0.32 36.65
N VAL A 336 -16.12 -0.98 36.48
CA VAL A 336 -15.79 -1.94 37.56
C VAL A 336 -14.75 -2.92 37.08
N PHE A 337 -13.78 -3.28 37.93
CA PHE A 337 -12.83 -4.33 37.69
C PHE A 337 -13.21 -5.60 38.46
N SER A 338 -13.20 -6.75 37.81
CA SER A 338 -13.09 -8.02 38.50
C SER A 338 -11.60 -8.32 38.67
N ILE A 339 -11.20 -8.59 39.89
CA ILE A 339 -9.79 -8.80 40.27
C ILE A 339 -9.61 -10.21 40.85
N LYS A 340 -8.54 -10.87 40.41
CA LYS A 340 -8.05 -12.12 41.01
C LYS A 340 -6.64 -11.87 41.49
N VAL A 341 -6.37 -12.07 42.77
CA VAL A 341 -5.03 -11.99 43.36
C VAL A 341 -4.47 -13.40 43.41
N THR A 342 -3.26 -13.55 42.85
CA THR A 342 -2.54 -14.81 42.79
C THR A 342 -1.20 -14.69 43.54
N ARG A 343 -0.77 -15.79 44.12
CA ARG A 343 0.57 -15.94 44.69
C ARG A 343 1.13 -17.25 44.18
N GLU A 344 2.33 -17.22 43.59
CA GLU A 344 2.95 -18.37 42.94
C GLU A 344 2.01 -19.08 41.95
N GLY A 345 1.13 -18.34 41.25
CA GLY A 345 0.17 -18.89 40.30
C GLY A 345 -1.14 -19.46 40.90
N ILE A 346 -1.26 -19.49 42.23
CA ILE A 346 -2.46 -20.00 42.95
C ILE A 346 -3.37 -18.80 43.24
N VAL A 347 -4.66 -18.90 42.85
CA VAL A 347 -5.68 -17.88 43.16
C VAL A 347 -5.96 -17.85 44.67
N MET A 348 -5.63 -16.76 45.31
CA MET A 348 -5.83 -16.57 46.74
C MET A 348 -7.20 -15.95 47.06
N LYS A 349 -7.58 -14.91 46.30
CA LYS A 349 -8.87 -14.21 46.45
C LYS A 349 -9.30 -13.59 45.14
N GLN A 350 -10.62 -13.47 44.97
CA GLN A 350 -11.22 -12.76 43.85
C GLN A 350 -12.34 -11.86 44.33
N GLY A 351 -12.60 -10.75 43.61
CA GLY A 351 -13.65 -9.80 43.98
C GLY A 351 -13.85 -8.75 42.89
N PHE A 352 -14.76 -7.83 43.22
CA PHE A 352 -14.99 -6.65 42.38
C PHE A 352 -14.43 -5.40 43.05
N LEU A 353 -13.86 -4.52 42.22
CA LEU A 353 -13.30 -3.26 42.67
C LEU A 353 -14.01 -2.12 41.97
N TYR A 354 -14.65 -1.30 42.76
CA TYR A 354 -15.38 -0.11 42.36
C TYR A 354 -14.50 1.14 42.53
N MET A 355 -14.73 2.15 41.71
CA MET A 355 -13.97 3.38 41.74
C MET A 355 -14.04 4.05 43.12
N GLY A 356 -12.89 4.40 43.66
CA GLY A 356 -12.77 5.05 44.98
C GLY A 356 -12.99 4.13 46.20
N GLN A 357 -13.29 2.85 45.96
CA GLN A 357 -13.46 1.90 47.06
C GLN A 357 -12.16 1.12 47.31
N GLU A 358 -11.85 0.93 48.58
CA GLU A 358 -10.75 0.07 49.03
C GLU A 358 -11.27 -1.35 49.22
N ALA A 359 -10.58 -2.31 48.61
CA ALA A 359 -10.91 -3.72 48.77
C ALA A 359 -9.75 -4.47 49.41
N GLU A 360 -10.06 -5.18 50.52
CA GLU A 360 -9.11 -6.08 51.16
C GLU A 360 -9.00 -7.38 50.36
N MET A 361 -7.80 -7.67 49.83
CA MET A 361 -7.52 -8.84 49.04
C MET A 361 -6.36 -9.64 49.69
N THR A 362 -6.73 -10.54 50.60
CA THR A 362 -5.77 -11.33 51.43
C THR A 362 -4.84 -10.45 52.28
N ASP A 363 -3.61 -10.24 51.80
CA ASP A 363 -2.54 -9.52 52.51
C ASP A 363 -2.32 -8.11 51.95
N ILE A 364 -3.14 -7.68 51.02
CA ILE A 364 -3.05 -6.36 50.38
C ILE A 364 -4.41 -5.67 50.37
N MET A 365 -4.34 -4.34 50.38
CA MET A 365 -5.47 -3.43 50.18
C MET A 365 -5.30 -2.80 48.81
N ILE A 366 -6.30 -2.93 47.94
CA ILE A 366 -6.29 -2.39 46.59
C ILE A 366 -7.36 -1.30 46.46
N THR A 367 -6.97 -0.12 46.01
CA THR A 367 -7.88 0.97 45.68
C THR A 367 -7.77 1.28 44.20
N TYR A 368 -8.88 1.31 43.50
CA TYR A 368 -9.01 1.82 42.14
C TYR A 368 -9.36 3.31 42.17
N THR A 369 -8.46 4.19 41.75
CA THR A 369 -8.57 5.63 41.90
C THR A 369 -9.00 6.34 40.63
N GLY A 370 -8.78 5.77 39.48
CA GLY A 370 -9.14 6.38 38.19
C GLY A 370 -8.78 5.51 37.01
N ILE A 371 -9.20 5.94 35.84
CA ILE A 371 -8.86 5.24 34.58
C ILE A 371 -8.39 6.26 33.55
N LYS A 372 -7.26 5.99 32.97
CA LYS A 372 -6.69 6.69 31.82
C LYS A 372 -6.75 5.78 30.60
N TYR A 373 -6.43 6.34 29.46
CA TYR A 373 -6.20 5.57 28.24
C TYR A 373 -4.73 5.52 27.91
N TRP A 374 -4.33 4.47 27.21
CA TRP A 374 -3.10 4.45 26.47
C TRP A 374 -3.40 4.23 24.98
N VAL A 375 -2.53 4.77 24.13
CA VAL A 375 -2.63 4.65 22.67
C VAL A 375 -1.30 4.15 22.12
N HIS A 376 -1.39 3.13 21.30
CA HIS A 376 -0.26 2.60 20.54
C HIS A 376 -0.15 3.38 19.22
N ILE A 377 0.98 4.01 19.01
CA ILE A 377 1.27 4.83 17.84
C ILE A 377 2.30 4.14 16.95
N LEU A 378 1.94 3.93 15.70
CA LEU A 378 2.88 3.54 14.65
C LEU A 378 3.50 4.79 14.05
N VAL A 379 4.82 4.86 14.09
CA VAL A 379 5.60 5.97 13.55
C VAL A 379 6.32 5.50 12.30
N ALA A 380 6.12 6.22 11.18
CA ALA A 380 6.74 5.86 9.92
C ALA A 380 7.23 7.08 9.14
N ARG A 381 8.28 6.87 8.35
CA ARG A 381 8.72 7.80 7.30
C ARG A 381 9.13 6.99 6.08
N ASP A 382 8.46 7.21 4.96
CA ASP A 382 8.75 6.54 3.69
C ASP A 382 8.83 7.56 2.55
N TRP A 383 10.05 7.83 2.07
CA TRP A 383 10.29 8.70 0.92
C TRP A 383 9.99 8.02 -0.42
N GLY A 384 9.86 6.71 -0.44
CA GLY A 384 9.48 5.97 -1.64
C GLY A 384 7.98 6.06 -1.95
N ALA A 385 7.12 6.26 -0.94
CA ALA A 385 5.66 6.31 -1.13
C ALA A 385 5.20 7.38 -2.15
N PRO A 386 5.63 8.66 -2.09
CA PRO A 386 5.27 9.64 -3.12
C PRO A 386 5.83 9.28 -4.51
N VAL A 387 7.04 8.70 -4.58
CA VAL A 387 7.64 8.24 -5.84
C VAL A 387 6.82 7.09 -6.43
N LEU A 388 6.35 6.16 -5.59
CA LEU A 388 5.46 5.06 -5.98
C LEU A 388 4.16 5.60 -6.59
N PHE A 389 3.54 6.58 -5.95
CA PHE A 389 2.30 7.19 -6.45
C PHE A 389 2.49 7.81 -7.84
N ILE A 390 3.58 8.57 -8.06
CA ILE A 390 3.91 9.14 -9.38
C ILE A 390 4.08 8.02 -10.42
N GLY A 391 4.79 6.94 -10.06
CA GLY A 391 4.99 5.79 -10.93
C GLY A 391 3.67 5.12 -11.33
N LEU A 392 2.74 4.93 -10.38
CA LEU A 392 1.42 4.36 -10.64
C LEU A 392 0.59 5.25 -11.59
N VAL A 393 0.62 6.57 -11.42
CA VAL A 393 -0.04 7.52 -12.32
C VAL A 393 0.50 7.37 -13.75
N PHE A 394 1.83 7.28 -13.91
CA PHE A 394 2.45 7.08 -15.22
C PHE A 394 2.08 5.72 -15.84
N LEU A 395 2.00 4.66 -15.04
CA LEU A 395 1.55 3.34 -15.51
C LEU A 395 0.12 3.40 -16.06
N VAL A 396 -0.80 4.01 -15.32
CA VAL A 396 -2.22 4.09 -15.71
C VAL A 396 -2.37 4.94 -16.97
N ILE A 397 -1.82 6.15 -16.99
CA ILE A 397 -1.90 7.04 -18.15
C ILE A 397 -1.22 6.41 -19.37
N GLY A 398 -0.04 5.82 -19.18
CA GLY A 398 0.70 5.15 -20.25
C GLY A 398 -0.07 3.96 -20.84
N LEU A 399 -0.72 3.16 -20.00
CA LEU A 399 -1.54 2.03 -20.44
C LEU A 399 -2.78 2.51 -21.22
N ILE A 400 -3.50 3.50 -20.71
CA ILE A 400 -4.66 4.10 -21.38
C ILE A 400 -4.23 4.67 -22.74
N ALA A 401 -3.19 5.48 -22.78
CA ALA A 401 -2.67 6.04 -24.03
C ALA A 401 -2.24 4.94 -25.02
N ARG A 402 -1.63 3.87 -24.53
CA ARG A 402 -1.23 2.72 -25.34
C ARG A 402 -2.39 1.99 -25.96
N LEU A 403 -3.50 1.83 -25.22
CA LEU A 403 -4.69 1.10 -25.65
C LEU A 403 -5.61 1.96 -26.52
N LEU A 404 -5.72 3.26 -26.25
CA LEU A 404 -6.56 4.16 -27.05
C LEU A 404 -5.89 4.55 -28.38
N PHE A 405 -4.57 4.79 -28.37
CA PHE A 405 -3.83 5.23 -29.54
C PHE A 405 -2.97 4.11 -30.14
N TYR A 406 -3.54 2.89 -30.22
CA TYR A 406 -2.82 1.77 -30.83
C TYR A 406 -2.57 1.97 -32.32
N GLU A 407 -1.51 1.36 -32.80
CA GLU A 407 -1.04 1.51 -34.16
C GLU A 407 -1.94 0.76 -35.15
N LYS A 408 -2.39 1.45 -36.19
CA LYS A 408 -3.16 0.93 -37.31
C LYS A 408 -2.80 1.69 -38.59
N GLY A 409 -2.91 0.99 -39.69
CA GLY A 409 -2.61 1.56 -41.02
C GLY A 409 -3.53 1.03 -42.10
N LEU A 410 -3.75 1.86 -43.09
CA LEU A 410 -4.49 1.56 -44.31
C LEU A 410 -3.61 1.80 -45.51
N ASN A 411 -3.69 0.90 -46.47
CA ASN A 411 -3.11 1.07 -47.81
C ASN A 411 -4.26 1.08 -48.83
N VAL A 412 -4.38 2.15 -49.55
CA VAL A 412 -5.42 2.36 -50.53
C VAL A 412 -4.78 2.47 -51.92
N VAL A 413 -5.09 1.53 -52.80
CA VAL A 413 -4.62 1.50 -54.18
C VAL A 413 -5.80 1.84 -55.07
N ILE A 414 -5.66 2.82 -55.98
CA ILE A 414 -6.72 3.34 -56.81
C ILE A 414 -6.35 3.07 -58.27
N ASN A 415 -7.04 2.14 -58.90
CA ASN A 415 -6.87 1.81 -60.30
C ASN A 415 -8.02 2.43 -61.12
N ALA A 416 -7.73 3.25 -62.12
CA ALA A 416 -8.71 3.80 -63.05
C ALA A 416 -9.18 2.74 -64.05
N GLU A 417 -10.50 2.60 -64.21
CA GLU A 417 -11.10 1.68 -65.15
C GLU A 417 -12.33 2.38 -65.82
N GLY A 418 -12.01 3.06 -66.94
CA GLY A 418 -13.02 3.89 -67.65
C GLY A 418 -13.57 5.06 -66.81
N GLU A 419 -14.88 5.11 -66.61
CA GLU A 419 -15.57 6.13 -65.77
C GLU A 419 -15.58 5.77 -64.27
N ASN A 420 -15.02 4.59 -63.90
CA ASN A 420 -14.99 4.10 -62.53
C ASN A 420 -13.57 3.91 -62.06
N CYS A 421 -13.39 3.70 -60.78
CA CYS A 421 -12.14 3.31 -60.17
C CYS A 421 -12.35 2.00 -59.40
N ILE A 422 -11.44 1.03 -59.57
CA ILE A 422 -11.33 -0.10 -58.68
C ILE A 422 -10.41 0.29 -57.54
N VAL A 423 -10.95 0.38 -56.34
CA VAL A 423 -10.23 0.75 -55.15
C VAL A 423 -9.97 -0.49 -54.27
N LYS A 424 -8.72 -0.82 -54.05
CA LYS A 424 -8.32 -1.89 -53.18
C LYS A 424 -7.84 -1.32 -51.87
N VAL A 425 -8.60 -1.56 -50.78
CA VAL A 425 -8.27 -1.11 -49.41
C VAL A 425 -7.76 -2.29 -48.62
N SER A 426 -6.55 -2.21 -48.17
CA SER A 426 -5.95 -3.18 -47.25
C SER A 426 -5.53 -2.50 -45.94
N GLY A 427 -5.69 -3.20 -44.83
CA GLY A 427 -5.42 -2.62 -43.51
C GLY A 427 -4.70 -3.57 -42.58
N TYR A 428 -3.97 -2.99 -41.65
CA TYR A 428 -3.41 -3.72 -40.52
C TYR A 428 -3.73 -3.02 -39.21
N THR A 429 -3.88 -3.78 -38.14
CA THR A 429 -4.04 -3.25 -36.78
C THR A 429 -3.29 -4.13 -35.79
N LYS A 430 -2.76 -3.51 -34.75
CA LYS A 430 -2.07 -4.22 -33.69
C LYS A 430 -3.02 -4.84 -32.66
N TYR A 431 -4.15 -4.17 -32.41
CA TYR A 431 -5.16 -4.57 -31.44
C TYR A 431 -6.55 -4.37 -32.02
N PHE A 432 -7.54 -5.07 -31.51
CA PHE A 432 -8.98 -4.91 -31.81
C PHE A 432 -9.34 -4.96 -33.30
N PRO A 433 -9.04 -6.04 -34.01
CA PRO A 433 -9.27 -6.13 -35.46
C PRO A 433 -10.74 -5.89 -35.85
N ALA A 434 -11.67 -6.41 -35.07
CA ALA A 434 -13.14 -6.24 -35.38
C ALA A 434 -13.59 -4.76 -35.32
N PHE A 435 -13.05 -3.94 -34.43
CA PHE A 435 -13.32 -2.50 -34.41
C PHE A 435 -12.71 -1.78 -35.62
N PHE A 436 -11.51 -2.20 -35.99
CA PHE A 436 -10.81 -1.63 -37.15
C PHE A 436 -11.49 -1.96 -38.46
N GLU A 437 -12.00 -3.18 -38.65
CA GLU A 437 -12.80 -3.56 -39.81
C GLU A 437 -14.08 -2.71 -39.95
N ARG A 438 -14.74 -2.41 -38.86
CA ARG A 438 -15.93 -1.48 -38.87
C ARG A 438 -15.53 -0.06 -39.28
N GLU A 439 -14.34 0.40 -38.81
CA GLU A 439 -13.80 1.72 -39.19
C GLU A 439 -13.47 1.76 -40.70
N ILE A 440 -12.83 0.72 -41.25
CA ILE A 440 -12.59 0.59 -42.68
C ILE A 440 -13.87 0.64 -43.47
N LYS A 441 -14.92 -0.10 -43.04
CA LYS A 441 -16.20 -0.13 -43.67
C LYS A 441 -16.87 1.26 -43.74
N LYS A 442 -16.80 2.02 -42.63
CA LYS A 442 -17.31 3.41 -42.59
C LYS A 442 -16.55 4.33 -43.55
N ILE A 443 -15.23 4.24 -43.60
CA ILE A 443 -14.40 5.04 -44.52
C ILE A 443 -14.79 4.73 -45.98
N ILE A 444 -14.95 3.46 -46.33
CA ILE A 444 -15.34 3.04 -47.66
C ILE A 444 -16.75 3.60 -48.00
N GLU A 445 -17.72 3.46 -47.09
CA GLU A 445 -19.10 3.96 -47.28
C GLU A 445 -19.15 5.51 -47.46
N GLU A 446 -18.27 6.24 -46.77
CA GLU A 446 -18.16 7.70 -46.88
C GLU A 446 -17.58 8.12 -48.25
N VAL A 447 -16.63 7.37 -48.77
CA VAL A 447 -15.97 7.68 -50.06
C VAL A 447 -16.79 7.22 -51.27
N THR A 448 -17.63 6.19 -51.10
CA THR A 448 -18.52 5.67 -52.17
C THR A 448 -19.79 6.50 -52.37
N LYS A 449 -20.14 7.37 -51.40
CA LYS A 449 -21.19 8.37 -51.54
C LYS A 449 -20.68 9.58 -52.34
#